data_9b66515e4e0b33f3f455543ecfdfb242
#
_entry.id   9b66515e4e0b33f3f455543ecfdfb242
#
_cell.length_a   1.000
_cell.length_b   1.000
_cell.length_c   1.000
_cell.angle_alpha   90.00
_cell.angle_beta   90.00
_cell.angle_gamma   90.00
#
_symmetry.space_group_name_H-M   'P 1'
#
loop_
_entity.id
_entity.type
_entity.pdbx_description
1 polymer ?
#
loop_
_entity_poly.entity_id
_entity_poly.type
_entity_poly.pdbx_seq_one_letter_code
_entity_poly.pdbx_strand_id
1 'polypeptide(L)'
;MTDADAGASGARPWFTPVTEQLTPADLKIDVPHSARVYDYFLGGKDNFPADREAAERTLAIFPDMRTGARENRAFLHRATRKLVRELGLXQFLDIGTGIPTSPNLHEVAQEAAADARIVYADNDPIVLAHARTC
;
A
#
# COMPACT_ATOMS: atom_id res chain seq x y z
N MET A 1 -45.65 -4.29 37.16
CA MET A 1 -44.55 -3.39 36.76
C MET A 1 -43.30 -4.21 36.65
N THR A 2 -42.98 -4.61 35.45
CA THR A 2 -41.81 -5.43 35.15
C THR A 2 -41.03 -4.74 34.03
N ASP A 3 -39.90 -4.22 34.41
CA ASP A 3 -38.95 -3.63 33.45
C ASP A 3 -38.24 -4.75 32.71
N ALA A 4 -38.48 -4.82 31.42
CA ALA A 4 -37.75 -5.72 30.55
C ALA A 4 -36.47 -5.03 30.08
N ASP A 5 -35.38 -5.43 30.68
CA ASP A 5 -34.05 -5.01 30.23
C ASP A 5 -33.73 -5.67 28.87
N ALA A 6 -33.88 -4.91 27.83
CA ALA A 6 -33.50 -5.36 26.50
C ALA A 6 -31.98 -5.20 26.35
N GLY A 7 -31.29 -6.30 26.62
CA GLY A 7 -29.85 -6.34 26.42
C GLY A 7 -29.48 -6.06 24.97
N ALA A 8 -28.88 -4.90 24.75
CA ALA A 8 -28.32 -4.57 23.46
C ALA A 8 -27.15 -5.50 23.19
N SER A 9 -27.36 -6.46 22.30
CA SER A 9 -26.29 -7.29 21.75
C SER A 9 -25.35 -6.38 20.95
N GLY A 10 -24.31 -5.92 21.61
CA GLY A 10 -23.26 -5.14 20.96
C GLY A 10 -22.43 -6.02 20.05
N ALA A 11 -22.90 -6.22 18.83
CA ALA A 11 -22.05 -6.80 17.81
C ALA A 11 -20.85 -5.89 17.62
N ARG A 12 -19.65 -6.40 17.91
CA ARG A 12 -18.42 -5.64 17.65
C ARG A 12 -18.39 -5.27 16.18
N PRO A 13 -18.21 -3.99 15.84
CA PRO A 13 -18.08 -3.66 14.42
C PRO A 13 -16.93 -4.46 13.83
N TRP A 14 -17.20 -5.09 12.70
CA TRP A 14 -16.17 -5.85 11.95
C TRP A 14 -15.02 -4.94 11.51
N PHE A 15 -15.21 -3.64 11.62
CA PHE A 15 -14.22 -2.63 11.27
C PHE A 15 -13.99 -1.73 12.48
N THR A 16 -12.76 -1.71 12.98
CA THR A 16 -12.32 -0.76 13.99
C THR A 16 -11.49 0.32 13.28
N PRO A 17 -11.97 1.55 13.20
CA PRO A 17 -11.16 2.61 12.60
C PRO A 17 -9.86 2.78 13.39
N VAL A 18 -8.73 2.71 12.72
CA VAL A 18 -7.44 3.00 13.34
C VAL A 18 -7.33 4.53 13.41
N THR A 19 -7.87 5.09 14.49
CA THR A 19 -7.84 6.53 14.73
C THR A 19 -6.72 6.94 15.67
N GLU A 20 -6.02 5.96 16.27
CA GLU A 20 -4.92 6.25 17.18
C GLU A 20 -3.71 6.78 16.40
N GLN A 21 -3.09 7.81 16.94
CA GLN A 21 -1.82 8.31 16.39
C GLN A 21 -0.74 7.26 16.65
N LEU A 22 -0.19 6.74 15.57
CA LEU A 22 0.87 5.74 15.65
C LEU A 22 2.16 6.37 16.18
N THR A 23 2.76 5.74 17.16
CA THR A 23 4.07 6.16 17.68
C THR A 23 5.19 5.56 16.84
N PRO A 24 6.41 6.10 16.93
CA PRO A 24 7.56 5.48 16.24
C PRO A 24 7.78 4.02 16.62
N ALA A 25 7.47 3.63 17.85
CA ALA A 25 7.56 2.24 18.29
C ALA A 25 6.53 1.35 17.58
N ASP A 26 5.35 1.88 17.32
CA ASP A 26 4.31 1.15 16.57
C ASP A 26 4.72 0.98 15.11
N LEU A 27 5.46 1.94 14.57
CA LEU A 27 5.91 1.92 13.18
C LEU A 27 7.12 1.04 12.94
N LYS A 28 7.82 0.63 14.02
CA LYS A 28 9.00 -0.25 13.95
C LYS A 28 10.02 0.24 12.93
N ILE A 29 10.39 1.52 13.04
CA ILE A 29 11.29 2.17 12.08
C ILE A 29 12.73 1.67 12.17
N ASP A 30 13.06 0.94 13.23
CA ASP A 30 14.38 0.33 13.46
C ASP A 30 14.52 -1.08 12.86
N VAL A 31 13.42 -1.61 12.32
CA VAL A 31 13.39 -2.93 11.66
C VAL A 31 13.01 -2.73 10.19
N PRO A 32 13.81 -3.26 9.25
CA PRO A 32 13.49 -3.07 7.83
C PRO A 32 12.16 -3.73 7.46
N HIS A 33 11.42 -3.08 6.57
CA HIS A 33 10.16 -3.59 6.04
C HIS A 33 10.18 -3.58 4.51
N SER A 34 9.62 -4.63 3.92
CA SER A 34 9.69 -4.83 2.47
C SER A 34 9.13 -3.66 1.66
N ALA A 35 8.04 -3.05 2.11
CA ALA A 35 7.43 -1.90 1.42
C ALA A 35 8.39 -0.71 1.37
N ARG A 36 9.11 -0.45 2.48
CA ARG A 36 10.04 0.68 2.58
C ARG A 36 11.37 0.40 1.85
N VAL A 37 11.81 -0.86 1.87
CA VAL A 37 12.98 -1.31 1.09
C VAL A 37 12.68 -1.15 -0.41
N TYR A 38 11.47 -1.53 -0.83
CA TYR A 38 11.03 -1.39 -2.23
C TYR A 38 10.97 0.09 -2.63
N ASP A 39 10.46 0.96 -1.73
CA ASP A 39 10.46 2.41 -1.94
C ASP A 39 11.87 2.92 -2.20
N TYR A 40 12.86 2.44 -1.44
CA TYR A 40 14.26 2.81 -1.63
C TYR A 40 14.77 2.37 -3.02
N PHE A 41 14.43 1.15 -3.47
CA PHE A 41 14.83 0.69 -4.80
C PHE A 41 14.28 1.59 -5.91
N LEU A 42 13.08 2.14 -5.70
CA LEU A 42 12.44 3.06 -6.66
C LEU A 42 12.97 4.49 -6.58
N GLY A 43 13.84 4.78 -5.60
CA GLY A 43 14.37 6.12 -5.37
C GLY A 43 13.46 7.01 -4.55
N GLY A 44 12.53 6.42 -3.80
CA GLY A 44 11.61 7.14 -2.93
C GLY A 44 12.29 7.67 -1.67
N LYS A 45 11.54 8.49 -0.93
CA LYS A 45 12.04 9.15 0.28
C LYS A 45 11.42 8.62 1.59
N ASP A 46 10.44 7.71 1.47
CA ASP A 46 9.64 7.26 2.60
C ASP A 46 10.17 5.95 3.17
N ASN A 47 11.46 5.96 3.50
CA ASN A 47 12.20 4.82 4.05
C ASN A 47 13.14 5.32 5.16
N PHE A 48 13.52 4.41 6.05
CA PHE A 48 14.33 4.71 7.24
C PHE A 48 15.72 4.10 7.11
N PRO A 49 16.68 4.47 7.98
CA PRO A 49 18.05 3.94 7.89
C PRO A 49 18.12 2.41 7.86
N ALA A 50 17.29 1.71 8.66
CA ALA A 50 17.27 0.24 8.66
C ALA A 50 16.86 -0.32 7.30
N ASP A 51 15.90 0.34 6.62
CA ASP A 51 15.44 -0.07 5.29
C ASP A 51 16.54 0.11 4.26
N ARG A 52 17.21 1.27 4.29
CA ARG A 52 18.30 1.59 3.36
C ARG A 52 19.47 0.63 3.51
N GLU A 53 19.83 0.32 4.76
CA GLU A 53 20.91 -0.65 5.04
C GLU A 53 20.56 -2.03 4.47
N ALA A 54 19.33 -2.51 4.68
CA ALA A 54 18.86 -3.77 4.12
C ALA A 54 18.88 -3.75 2.58
N ALA A 55 18.43 -2.64 1.99
CA ALA A 55 18.44 -2.46 0.54
C ALA A 55 19.86 -2.50 -0.03
N GLU A 56 20.81 -1.81 0.62
CA GLU A 56 22.20 -1.78 0.15
C GLU A 56 22.86 -3.16 0.25
N ARG A 57 22.55 -3.94 1.30
CA ARG A 57 23.02 -5.32 1.38
C ARG A 57 22.48 -6.16 0.22
N THR A 58 21.21 -5.96 -0.14
CA THR A 58 20.61 -6.66 -1.28
C THR A 58 21.28 -6.26 -2.59
N LEU A 59 21.51 -4.96 -2.78
CA LEU A 59 22.14 -4.44 -4.01
C LEU A 59 23.59 -4.91 -4.17
N ALA A 60 24.28 -5.17 -3.06
CA ALA A 60 25.65 -5.73 -3.12
C ALA A 60 25.64 -7.14 -3.74
N ILE A 61 24.56 -7.90 -3.55
CA ILE A 61 24.42 -9.26 -4.08
C ILE A 61 23.71 -9.25 -5.45
N PHE A 62 22.68 -8.41 -5.58
CA PHE A 62 21.85 -8.31 -6.78
C PHE A 62 21.79 -6.84 -7.25
N PRO A 63 22.81 -6.36 -7.99
CA PRO A 63 22.86 -4.95 -8.40
C PRO A 63 21.68 -4.50 -9.25
N ASP A 64 21.02 -5.43 -9.96
CA ASP A 64 19.91 -5.11 -10.85
C ASP A 64 18.56 -4.95 -10.14
N MET A 65 18.52 -5.03 -8.80
CA MET A 65 17.27 -4.90 -8.05
C MET A 65 16.54 -3.59 -8.34
N ARG A 66 17.27 -2.47 -8.49
CA ARG A 66 16.66 -1.18 -8.84
C ARG A 66 15.97 -1.24 -10.21
N THR A 67 16.64 -1.82 -11.18
CA THR A 67 16.08 -2.01 -12.53
C THR A 67 14.85 -2.92 -12.46
N GLY A 68 14.95 -4.02 -11.72
CA GLY A 68 13.83 -4.95 -11.53
C GLY A 68 12.61 -4.26 -10.92
N ALA A 69 12.82 -3.44 -9.88
CA ALA A 69 11.72 -2.72 -9.23
C ALA A 69 11.04 -1.75 -10.21
N ARG A 70 11.84 -1.00 -10.99
CA ARG A 70 11.30 -0.07 -11.99
C ARG A 70 10.52 -0.79 -13.09
N GLU A 71 11.07 -1.88 -13.59
CA GLU A 71 10.42 -2.67 -14.66
C GLU A 71 9.13 -3.32 -14.16
N ASN A 72 9.12 -3.77 -12.90
CA ASN A 72 7.90 -4.30 -12.28
C ASN A 72 6.83 -3.21 -12.18
N ARG A 73 7.21 -2.00 -11.79
CA ARG A 73 6.30 -0.86 -11.73
C ARG A 73 5.76 -0.51 -13.11
N ALA A 74 6.65 -0.46 -14.11
CA ALA A 74 6.25 -0.19 -15.50
C ALA A 74 5.30 -1.27 -16.02
N PHE A 75 5.54 -2.53 -15.67
CA PHE A 75 4.64 -3.63 -16.03
C PHE A 75 3.25 -3.43 -15.42
N LEU A 76 3.19 -3.08 -14.13
CA LEU A 76 1.91 -2.81 -13.44
C LEU A 76 1.10 -1.77 -14.24
N HIS A 77 1.73 -0.67 -14.62
CA HIS A 77 1.06 0.41 -15.37
C HIS A 77 0.56 -0.07 -16.75
N ARG A 78 1.39 -0.83 -17.48
CA ARG A 78 1.00 -1.36 -18.79
C ARG A 78 -0.16 -2.35 -18.66
N ALA A 79 -0.06 -3.25 -17.69
CA ALA A 79 -1.11 -4.25 -17.42
C ALA A 79 -2.43 -3.58 -17.03
N THR A 80 -2.38 -2.60 -16.14
CA THR A 80 -3.58 -1.86 -15.70
C THR A 80 -4.27 -1.19 -16.89
N ARG A 81 -3.51 -0.47 -17.71
CA ARG A 81 -4.09 0.20 -18.89
C ARG A 81 -4.76 -0.81 -19.83
N LYS A 82 -4.11 -1.97 -20.03
CA LYS A 82 -4.66 -3.02 -20.90
C LYS A 82 -5.94 -3.61 -20.30
N LEU A 83 -5.92 -3.92 -19.00
CA LEU A 83 -7.10 -4.49 -18.31
C LEU A 83 -8.29 -3.55 -18.37
N VAL A 84 -8.05 -2.25 -18.21
CA VAL A 84 -9.13 -1.26 -18.28
C VAL A 84 -9.62 -1.07 -19.72
N ARG A 85 -8.70 -0.77 -20.66
CA ARG A 85 -9.07 -0.37 -22.02
C ARG A 85 -9.59 -1.52 -22.88
N GLU A 86 -8.99 -2.70 -22.73
CA GLU A 86 -9.32 -3.83 -23.62
C GLU A 86 -10.31 -4.81 -22.99
N LEU A 87 -10.26 -4.97 -21.65
CA LEU A 87 -11.13 -5.94 -20.97
C LEU A 87 -12.25 -5.29 -20.14
N GLY A 88 -12.27 -3.97 -20.04
CA GLY A 88 -13.33 -3.23 -19.35
C GLY A 88 -13.33 -3.44 -17.83
N LEU A 89 -12.20 -3.79 -17.25
CA LEU A 89 -12.14 -3.98 -15.80
C LEU A 89 -12.06 -2.65 -15.09
N UNK A 90 -12.90 -2.37 -14.25
CA UNK A 90 -12.94 -1.19 -13.62
C UNK A 90 -12.77 -1.25 -12.24
N GLN A 91 -12.70 -2.49 -11.63
CA GLN A 91 -12.50 -2.60 -10.18
C GLN A 91 -11.25 -3.42 -9.87
N PHE A 92 -10.44 -2.92 -8.95
CA PHE A 92 -9.15 -3.55 -8.60
C PHE A 92 -8.99 -3.66 -7.10
N LEU A 93 -8.42 -4.76 -6.65
CA LEU A 93 -7.94 -4.94 -5.27
C LEU A 93 -6.43 -5.12 -5.32
N ASP A 94 -5.71 -4.16 -4.78
CA ASP A 94 -4.24 -4.13 -4.76
C ASP A 94 -3.77 -4.58 -3.37
N ILE A 95 -3.31 -5.83 -3.28
CA ILE A 95 -2.88 -6.44 -2.01
C ILE A 95 -1.35 -6.35 -1.91
N GLY A 96 -0.87 -5.79 -0.79
CA GLY A 96 0.56 -5.51 -0.62
C GLY A 96 0.98 -4.32 -1.47
N THR A 97 0.16 -3.30 -1.45
CA THR A 97 0.31 -2.15 -2.34
C THR A 97 1.63 -1.41 -2.18
N GLY A 98 2.22 -1.42 -0.98
CA GLY A 98 3.46 -0.71 -0.69
C GLY A 98 3.27 0.80 -0.60
N ILE A 99 4.37 1.51 -0.44
CA ILE A 99 4.35 2.98 -0.32
C ILE A 99 3.90 3.59 -1.65
N PRO A 100 2.90 4.48 -1.64
CA PRO A 100 2.41 5.11 -2.87
C PRO A 100 3.53 5.82 -3.64
N THR A 101 3.61 5.55 -4.93
CA THR A 101 4.60 6.15 -5.85
C THR A 101 3.85 6.55 -7.12
N SER A 102 3.77 7.85 -7.38
CA SER A 102 3.05 8.35 -8.55
C SER A 102 3.78 7.95 -9.86
N PRO A 103 3.04 7.54 -10.90
CA PRO A 103 1.59 7.38 -10.88
C PRO A 103 1.19 6.11 -10.11
N ASN A 104 0.24 6.27 -9.19
CA ASN A 104 -0.35 5.16 -8.43
C ASN A 104 -1.31 4.35 -9.30
N LEU A 105 -1.69 3.16 -8.83
CA LEU A 105 -2.59 2.30 -9.59
C LEU A 105 -3.90 3.01 -9.95
N HIS A 106 -4.49 3.76 -8.99
CA HIS A 106 -5.74 4.48 -9.26
C HIS A 106 -5.57 5.56 -10.32
N GLU A 107 -4.44 6.27 -10.30
CA GLU A 107 -4.16 7.32 -11.30
C GLU A 107 -4.13 6.70 -12.71
N VAL A 108 -3.42 5.57 -12.85
CA VAL A 108 -3.30 4.86 -14.13
C VAL A 108 -4.64 4.30 -14.60
N ALA A 109 -5.42 3.71 -13.68
CA ALA A 109 -6.72 3.13 -14.03
C ALA A 109 -7.73 4.22 -14.41
N GLN A 110 -7.77 5.31 -13.62
CA GLN A 110 -8.72 6.41 -13.83
C GLN A 110 -8.36 7.29 -15.04
N GLU A 111 -7.08 7.32 -15.43
CA GLU A 111 -6.70 7.91 -16.72
C GLU A 111 -7.36 7.16 -17.88
N ALA A 112 -7.52 5.84 -17.72
CA ALA A 112 -8.10 4.99 -18.78
C ALA A 112 -9.63 4.92 -18.69
N ALA A 113 -10.20 4.96 -17.49
CA ALA A 113 -11.65 4.99 -17.23
C ALA A 113 -11.90 5.72 -15.91
N ALA A 114 -12.48 6.91 -15.98
CA ALA A 114 -12.63 7.82 -14.84
C ALA A 114 -13.40 7.24 -13.65
N ASP A 115 -14.23 6.23 -13.89
CA ASP A 115 -15.05 5.57 -12.87
C ASP A 115 -14.37 4.33 -12.28
N ALA A 116 -13.11 4.04 -12.65
CA ALA A 116 -12.38 2.90 -12.10
C ALA A 116 -12.18 3.06 -10.58
N ARG A 117 -12.34 1.96 -9.86
CA ARG A 117 -12.24 1.92 -8.39
C ARG A 117 -11.15 0.97 -7.95
N ILE A 118 -10.31 1.45 -7.05
CA ILE A 118 -9.20 0.67 -6.53
C ILE A 118 -9.27 0.63 -5.00
N VAL A 119 -9.17 -0.57 -4.44
CA VAL A 119 -9.02 -0.77 -2.99
C VAL A 119 -7.58 -1.16 -2.74
N TYR A 120 -6.92 -0.43 -1.87
CA TYR A 120 -5.54 -0.69 -1.45
C TYR A 120 -5.52 -1.43 -0.12
N ALA A 121 -4.69 -2.45 -0.01
CA ALA A 121 -4.53 -3.23 1.22
C ALA A 121 -3.05 -3.48 1.49
N ASP A 122 -2.61 -3.22 2.72
CA ASP A 122 -1.24 -3.48 3.14
C ASP A 122 -1.21 -3.76 4.63
N ASN A 123 -0.18 -4.46 5.08
CA ASN A 123 -0.01 -4.77 6.50
C ASN A 123 0.94 -3.80 7.22
N ASP A 124 1.59 -2.88 6.49
CA ASP A 124 2.44 -1.87 7.11
C ASP A 124 1.61 -0.63 7.44
N PRO A 125 1.52 -0.23 8.73
CA PRO A 125 0.77 0.97 9.10
C PRO A 125 1.28 2.26 8.44
N ILE A 126 2.56 2.33 8.09
CA ILE A 126 3.12 3.48 7.35
C ILE A 126 2.51 3.55 5.95
N VAL A 127 2.39 2.39 5.28
CA VAL A 127 1.75 2.32 3.95
C VAL A 127 0.32 2.81 4.04
N LEU A 128 -0.43 2.35 5.04
CA LEU A 128 -1.83 2.75 5.23
C LEU A 128 -1.97 4.25 5.52
N ALA A 129 -1.02 4.82 6.28
CA ALA A 129 -1.03 6.26 6.55
C ALA A 129 -0.82 7.08 5.25
N HIS A 130 0.11 6.65 4.41
CA HIS A 130 0.36 7.30 3.12
C HIS A 130 -0.82 7.12 2.15
N ALA A 131 -1.40 5.92 2.09
CA ALA A 131 -2.49 5.62 1.16
C ALA A 131 -3.74 6.47 1.43
N ARG A 132 -3.94 6.94 2.66
CA ARG A 132 -5.08 7.79 3.01
C ARG A 132 -4.95 9.23 2.50
N THR A 133 -3.76 9.63 2.07
CA THR A 133 -3.50 10.99 1.61
C THR A 133 -3.40 11.10 0.07
N CYS A 134 -3.57 9.99 -0.62
CA CYS A 134 -3.50 9.93 -2.09
C CYS A 134 -4.83 10.21 -2.78
#